data_bd6722545daad864d4a0df8754202e3d
#
_entry.id   bd6722545daad864d4a0df8754202e3d
#
_cell.length_a   1.000
_cell.length_b   1.000
_cell.length_c   1.000
_cell.angle_alpha   90.00
_cell.angle_beta   90.00
_cell.angle_gamma   90.00
#
_symmetry.space_group_name_H-M   'P 1'
#
loop_
_entity.id
_entity.type
_entity.pdbx_description
1 polymer ?
#
loop_
_entity_poly.entity_id
_entity_poly.type
_entity_poly.pdbx_seq_one_letter_code
_entity_poly.pdbx_strand_id
1 'polypeptide(L)'
;MNKKGLPLFLTASLVWFGYHCGAGFASGRQVWLYAAQYGKIGMLAPLVIWVLNASFMYISAEYARLKKAQNYRDMVTIYCDRPMVNRIALLLWDILIFMASITVSASCTAGTGSLLQDVFGLPYWVGCALFIVGMAMLLSFGKGILERLGKFGIPLIAIFFTICFIAIGSNSSHLADTMAQAQPVTEISLPAFIQRCF
;
A
#
# COMPACT_ATOMS: atom_id res chain seq x y z
N MET A 1 -29.45 18.33 -8.90
CA MET A 1 -29.16 17.42 -7.78
C MET A 1 -27.67 17.48 -7.51
N ASN A 2 -27.27 18.14 -6.42
CA ASN A 2 -25.87 18.36 -6.06
C ASN A 2 -25.31 17.05 -5.50
N LYS A 3 -24.60 16.28 -6.32
CA LYS A 3 -23.88 15.08 -5.86
C LYS A 3 -22.70 15.57 -5.03
N LYS A 4 -22.89 15.71 -3.72
CA LYS A 4 -21.77 15.87 -2.79
C LYS A 4 -20.92 14.60 -2.84
N GLY A 5 -19.94 14.58 -3.74
CA GLY A 5 -18.88 13.57 -3.75
C GLY A 5 -18.08 13.67 -2.45
N LEU A 6 -17.37 12.60 -2.12
CA LEU A 6 -16.39 12.63 -1.02
C LEU A 6 -15.38 13.78 -1.27
N PRO A 7 -14.94 14.48 -0.22
CA PRO A 7 -13.86 15.46 -0.35
C PRO A 7 -12.65 14.84 -1.04
N LEU A 8 -12.01 15.59 -1.93
CA LEU A 8 -10.90 15.11 -2.76
C LEU A 8 -9.77 14.53 -1.91
N PHE A 9 -9.45 15.17 -0.78
CA PHE A 9 -8.40 14.69 0.12
C PHE A 9 -8.71 13.31 0.70
N LEU A 10 -9.97 13.06 1.03
CA LEU A 10 -10.39 11.76 1.58
C LEU A 10 -10.34 10.67 0.51
N THR A 11 -10.77 10.98 -0.71
CA THR A 11 -10.66 10.04 -1.84
C THR A 11 -9.20 9.69 -2.13
N ALA A 12 -8.31 10.68 -2.16
CA ALA A 12 -6.88 10.46 -2.37
C ALA A 12 -6.26 9.63 -1.24
N SER A 13 -6.61 9.91 0.02
CA SER A 13 -6.13 9.14 1.17
C SER A 13 -6.58 7.68 1.16
N LEU A 14 -7.83 7.42 0.75
CA LEU A 14 -8.36 6.06 0.63
C LEU A 14 -7.67 5.25 -0.47
N VAL A 15 -7.43 5.88 -1.62
CA VAL A 15 -6.70 5.24 -2.73
C VAL A 15 -5.26 4.93 -2.29
N TRP A 16 -4.61 5.87 -1.62
CA TRP A 16 -3.24 5.70 -1.12
C TRP A 16 -3.17 4.60 -0.06
N PHE A 17 -4.11 4.58 0.90
CA PHE A 17 -4.22 3.52 1.89
C PHE A 17 -4.42 2.15 1.24
N GLY A 18 -5.35 2.04 0.29
CA GLY A 18 -5.61 0.79 -0.44
C GLY A 18 -4.40 0.28 -1.21
N TYR A 19 -3.60 1.18 -1.78
CA TYR A 19 -2.36 0.82 -2.45
C TYR A 19 -1.32 0.20 -1.50
N HIS A 20 -1.21 0.72 -0.27
CA HIS A 20 -0.26 0.22 0.74
C HIS A 20 -0.74 -1.03 1.47
N CYS A 21 -2.05 -1.19 1.64
CA CYS A 21 -2.66 -2.37 2.27
C CYS A 21 -2.86 -3.54 1.30
N GLY A 22 -1.92 -3.75 0.38
CA GLY A 22 -1.96 -4.87 -0.58
C GLY A 22 -1.72 -6.25 0.06
N ALA A 23 -1.71 -7.28 -0.77
CA ALA A 23 -1.57 -8.67 -0.36
C ALA A 23 -0.31 -8.96 0.48
N GLY A 24 0.79 -8.24 0.23
CA GLY A 24 2.02 -8.37 1.01
C GLY A 24 1.87 -7.92 2.46
N PHE A 25 1.06 -6.89 2.71
CA PHE A 25 0.72 -6.43 4.06
C PHE A 25 -0.29 -7.37 4.72
N ALA A 26 -1.34 -7.76 3.99
CA ALA A 26 -2.37 -8.65 4.47
C ALA A 26 -1.84 -10.03 4.88
N SER A 27 -0.82 -10.55 4.20
CA SER A 27 -0.15 -11.80 4.55
C SER A 27 0.82 -11.69 5.74
N GLY A 28 1.03 -10.49 6.29
CA GLY A 28 2.02 -10.23 7.34
C GLY A 28 3.48 -10.27 6.87
N ARG A 29 3.75 -10.67 5.63
CA ARG A 29 5.12 -10.81 5.11
C ARG A 29 5.90 -9.49 5.13
N GLN A 30 5.25 -8.40 4.76
CA GLN A 30 5.89 -7.09 4.81
C GLN A 30 6.16 -6.65 6.25
N VAL A 31 5.22 -6.90 7.17
CA VAL A 31 5.42 -6.60 8.59
C VAL A 31 6.59 -7.39 9.16
N TRP A 32 6.72 -8.67 8.79
CA TRP A 32 7.87 -9.49 9.18
C TRP A 32 9.18 -8.93 8.62
N LEU A 33 9.26 -8.72 7.30
CA LEU A 33 10.49 -8.31 6.61
C LEU A 33 11.00 -6.93 7.02
N TYR A 34 10.09 -5.98 7.30
CA TYR A 34 10.47 -4.60 7.57
C TYR A 34 10.43 -4.22 9.06
N ALA A 35 9.79 -5.01 9.90
CA ALA A 35 9.66 -4.69 11.30
C ALA A 35 9.98 -5.87 12.23
N ALA A 36 9.18 -6.92 12.23
CA ALA A 36 9.18 -7.92 13.29
C ALA A 36 10.52 -8.65 13.46
N GLN A 37 11.23 -8.96 12.38
CA GLN A 37 12.53 -9.66 12.44
C GLN A 37 13.64 -8.86 13.14
N TYR A 38 13.48 -7.56 13.33
CA TYR A 38 14.47 -6.69 13.97
C TYR A 38 14.21 -6.46 15.46
N GLY A 39 13.24 -7.15 16.03
CA GLY A 39 12.88 -7.03 17.44
C GLY A 39 12.47 -5.60 17.83
N LYS A 40 12.98 -5.09 18.95
CA LYS A 40 12.59 -3.77 19.49
C LYS A 40 12.88 -2.60 18.52
N ILE A 41 13.97 -2.65 17.78
CA ILE A 41 14.34 -1.62 16.79
C ILE A 41 13.33 -1.59 15.64
N GLY A 42 12.84 -2.76 15.23
CA GLY A 42 11.85 -2.89 14.16
C GLY A 42 10.53 -2.19 14.43
N MET A 43 10.20 -1.94 15.71
CA MET A 43 9.00 -1.20 16.08
C MET A 43 9.04 0.27 15.62
N LEU A 44 10.23 0.82 15.41
CA LEU A 44 10.39 2.18 14.88
C LEU A 44 10.18 2.23 13.36
N ALA A 45 10.32 1.10 12.65
CA ALA A 45 10.21 1.05 11.19
C ALA A 45 8.90 1.63 10.64
N PRO A 46 7.70 1.25 11.16
CA PRO A 46 6.45 1.81 10.66
C PRO A 46 6.37 3.32 10.82
N LEU A 47 6.89 3.88 11.93
CA LEU A 47 6.90 5.32 12.17
C LEU A 47 7.82 6.03 11.19
N VAL A 48 9.05 5.53 11.00
CA VAL A 48 10.03 6.10 10.07
C VAL A 48 9.49 6.06 8.65
N ILE A 49 9.01 4.90 8.20
CA ILE A 49 8.45 4.72 6.87
C ILE A 49 7.25 5.64 6.66
N TRP A 50 6.36 5.76 7.66
CA TRP A 50 5.18 6.61 7.57
C TRP A 50 5.55 8.10 7.43
N VAL A 51 6.47 8.60 8.26
CA VAL A 51 6.92 10.00 8.21
C VAL A 51 7.59 10.32 6.88
N LEU A 52 8.47 9.43 6.40
CA LEU A 52 9.16 9.61 5.12
C LEU A 52 8.16 9.61 3.96
N ASN A 53 7.28 8.61 3.92
CA ASN A 53 6.27 8.48 2.87
C ASN A 53 5.32 9.69 2.84
N ALA A 54 4.82 10.12 4.01
CA ALA A 54 3.97 11.29 4.13
C ALA A 54 4.70 12.56 3.65
N SER A 55 5.97 12.71 4.00
CA SER A 55 6.79 13.86 3.58
C SER A 55 7.00 13.88 2.07
N PHE A 56 7.35 12.75 1.47
CA PHE A 56 7.49 12.64 0.01
C PHE A 56 6.19 12.92 -0.73
N MET A 57 5.07 12.38 -0.24
CA MET A 57 3.76 12.62 -0.84
C MET A 57 3.34 14.07 -0.72
N TYR A 58 3.59 14.71 0.43
CA TYR A 58 3.30 16.13 0.63
C TYR A 58 4.12 17.00 -0.33
N ILE A 59 5.43 16.79 -0.40
CA ILE A 59 6.33 17.55 -1.28
C ILE A 59 5.92 17.36 -2.74
N SER A 60 5.64 16.12 -3.16
CA SER A 60 5.23 15.81 -4.53
C SER A 60 3.90 16.46 -4.89
N ALA A 61 2.91 16.40 -3.99
CA ALA A 61 1.60 17.00 -4.19
C ALA A 61 1.67 18.54 -4.26
N GLU A 62 2.46 19.15 -3.36
CA GLU A 62 2.64 20.59 -3.34
C GLU A 62 3.39 21.08 -4.59
N TYR A 63 4.40 20.34 -5.02
CA TYR A 63 5.11 20.63 -6.25
C TYR A 63 4.20 20.50 -7.49
N ALA A 64 3.39 19.44 -7.57
CA ALA A 64 2.41 19.27 -8.63
C ALA A 64 1.39 20.43 -8.65
N ARG A 65 0.94 20.87 -7.48
CA ARG A 65 0.02 22.01 -7.32
C ARG A 65 0.64 23.31 -7.84
N LEU A 66 1.87 23.63 -7.43
CA LEU A 66 2.58 24.83 -7.82
C LEU A 66 2.87 24.88 -9.32
N LYS A 67 3.23 23.75 -9.91
CA LYS A 67 3.55 23.62 -11.34
C LYS A 67 2.33 23.27 -12.20
N LYS A 68 1.14 23.11 -11.62
CA LYS A 68 -0.11 22.75 -12.31
C LYS A 68 0.00 21.43 -13.10
N ALA A 69 0.82 20.50 -12.62
CA ALA A 69 0.96 19.18 -13.22
C ALA A 69 -0.34 18.38 -13.00
N GLN A 70 -0.87 17.76 -14.06
CA GLN A 70 -2.10 16.98 -13.99
C GLN A 70 -1.85 15.48 -14.01
N ASN A 71 -0.67 15.08 -14.42
CA ASN A 71 -0.28 13.67 -14.51
C ASN A 71 1.22 13.50 -14.23
N TYR A 72 1.67 12.23 -14.09
CA TYR A 72 3.07 11.95 -13.81
C TYR A 72 4.02 12.37 -14.95
N ARG A 73 3.53 12.38 -16.19
CA ARG A 73 4.34 12.81 -17.35
C ARG A 73 4.67 14.29 -17.27
N ASP A 74 3.71 15.10 -16.84
CA ASP A 74 3.94 16.52 -16.60
C ASP A 74 5.00 16.71 -15.51
N MET A 75 4.91 15.92 -14.43
CA MET A 75 5.91 15.95 -13.35
C MET A 75 7.32 15.63 -13.86
N VAL A 76 7.47 14.54 -14.61
CA VAL A 76 8.77 14.16 -15.19
C VAL A 76 9.31 15.26 -16.11
N THR A 77 8.44 15.83 -16.95
CA THR A 77 8.82 16.90 -17.89
C THR A 77 9.28 18.17 -17.18
N ILE A 78 8.69 18.47 -16.02
CA ILE A 78 9.08 19.63 -15.22
C ILE A 78 10.48 19.45 -14.60
N TYR A 79 10.85 18.20 -14.24
CA TYR A 79 12.17 17.90 -13.69
C TYR A 79 13.28 17.78 -14.75
N CYS A 80 12.91 17.46 -15.99
CA CYS A 80 13.84 17.16 -17.08
C CYS A 80 13.74 18.18 -18.21
N ASP A 81 14.47 19.31 -18.14
CA ASP A 81 14.43 20.39 -19.15
C ASP A 81 15.01 19.97 -20.52
N ARG A 82 15.89 18.96 -20.54
CA ARG A 82 16.53 18.51 -21.79
C ARG A 82 15.64 17.49 -22.51
N PRO A 83 15.30 17.70 -23.81
CA PRO A 83 14.33 16.85 -24.52
C PRO A 83 14.76 15.38 -24.62
N MET A 84 16.05 15.09 -24.74
CA MET A 84 16.56 13.73 -24.80
C MET A 84 16.46 13.04 -23.43
N VAL A 85 16.85 13.73 -22.34
CA VAL A 85 16.76 13.23 -20.96
C VAL A 85 15.30 13.00 -20.58
N ASN A 86 14.42 13.92 -20.96
CA ASN A 86 12.98 13.78 -20.71
C ASN A 86 12.38 12.53 -21.38
N ARG A 87 12.73 12.25 -22.63
CA ARG A 87 12.25 11.03 -23.32
C ARG A 87 12.71 9.76 -22.62
N ILE A 88 13.99 9.70 -22.23
CA ILE A 88 14.53 8.53 -21.51
C ILE A 88 13.86 8.40 -20.14
N ALA A 89 13.72 9.49 -19.40
CA ALA A 89 13.06 9.50 -18.10
C ALA A 89 11.60 9.04 -18.18
N LEU A 90 10.85 9.52 -19.17
CA LEU A 90 9.46 9.08 -19.39
C LEU A 90 9.38 7.59 -19.73
N LEU A 91 10.27 7.09 -20.59
CA LEU A 91 10.31 5.67 -20.93
C LEU A 91 10.62 4.81 -19.71
N LEU A 92 11.59 5.22 -18.90
CA LEU A 92 11.93 4.51 -17.65
C LEU A 92 10.77 4.53 -16.66
N TRP A 93 10.08 5.64 -16.50
CA TRP A 93 8.89 5.75 -15.65
C TRP A 93 7.74 4.87 -16.16
N ASP A 94 7.47 4.86 -17.48
CA ASP A 94 6.44 4.02 -18.07
C ASP A 94 6.74 2.52 -17.82
N ILE A 95 8.01 2.10 -18.00
CA ILE A 95 8.45 0.72 -17.71
C ILE A 95 8.27 0.42 -16.22
N LEU A 96 8.69 1.33 -15.34
CA LEU A 96 8.61 1.15 -13.89
C LEU A 96 7.16 1.01 -13.42
N ILE A 97 6.25 1.88 -13.89
CA ILE A 97 4.82 1.81 -13.58
C ILE A 97 4.23 0.49 -14.10
N PHE A 98 4.59 0.06 -15.31
CA PHE A 98 4.11 -1.18 -15.88
C PHE A 98 4.56 -2.40 -15.06
N MET A 99 5.84 -2.47 -14.72
CA MET A 99 6.39 -3.54 -13.87
C MET A 99 5.78 -3.55 -12.48
N ALA A 100 5.61 -2.39 -11.85
CA ALA A 100 4.95 -2.26 -10.56
C ALA A 100 3.49 -2.75 -10.62
N SER A 101 2.76 -2.39 -11.67
CA SER A 101 1.37 -2.82 -11.87
C SER A 101 1.24 -4.33 -12.01
N ILE A 102 2.13 -4.98 -12.77
CA ILE A 102 2.17 -6.44 -12.89
C ILE A 102 2.47 -7.08 -11.53
N THR A 103 3.48 -6.58 -10.83
CA THR A 103 3.89 -7.13 -9.53
C THR A 103 2.76 -7.03 -8.49
N VAL A 104 2.10 -5.88 -8.41
CA VAL A 104 0.97 -5.68 -7.49
C VAL A 104 -0.20 -6.60 -7.85
N SER A 105 -0.56 -6.68 -9.14
CA SER A 105 -1.65 -7.55 -9.60
C SER A 105 -1.37 -9.02 -9.32
N ALA A 106 -0.15 -9.48 -9.59
CA ALA A 106 0.28 -10.85 -9.29
C ALA A 106 0.22 -11.14 -7.78
N SER A 107 0.69 -10.21 -6.94
CA SER A 107 0.65 -10.34 -5.48
C SER A 107 -0.77 -10.41 -4.94
N CYS A 108 -1.68 -9.57 -5.45
CA CYS A 108 -3.10 -9.60 -5.06
C CYS A 108 -3.78 -10.91 -5.48
N THR A 109 -3.49 -11.39 -6.68
CA THR A 109 -4.01 -12.67 -7.18
C THR A 109 -3.53 -13.84 -6.33
N ALA A 110 -2.23 -13.90 -6.07
CA ALA A 110 -1.63 -14.94 -5.24
C ALA A 110 -2.15 -14.89 -3.79
N GLY A 111 -2.24 -13.70 -3.21
CA GLY A 111 -2.75 -13.51 -1.86
C GLY A 111 -4.21 -13.93 -1.72
N THR A 112 -5.05 -13.62 -2.71
CA THR A 112 -6.45 -14.07 -2.72
C THR A 112 -6.55 -15.58 -2.90
N GLY A 113 -5.72 -16.17 -3.75
CA GLY A 113 -5.64 -17.62 -3.93
C GLY A 113 -5.32 -18.34 -2.63
N SER A 114 -4.28 -17.88 -1.91
CA SER A 114 -3.90 -18.45 -0.60
C SER A 114 -5.00 -18.25 0.45
N LEU A 115 -5.59 -17.07 0.54
CA LEU A 115 -6.66 -16.78 1.49
C LEU A 115 -7.87 -17.69 1.30
N LEU A 116 -8.31 -17.88 0.06
CA LEU A 116 -9.45 -18.76 -0.24
C LEU A 116 -9.12 -20.24 0.00
N GLN A 117 -7.87 -20.64 -0.22
CA GLN A 117 -7.41 -21.97 0.14
C GLN A 117 -7.43 -22.20 1.66
N ASP A 118 -6.90 -21.26 2.44
CA ASP A 118 -6.77 -21.39 3.89
C ASP A 118 -8.12 -21.29 4.62
N VAL A 119 -9.04 -20.42 4.14
CA VAL A 119 -10.32 -20.18 4.81
C VAL A 119 -11.41 -21.14 4.34
N PHE A 120 -11.47 -21.43 3.04
CA PHE A 120 -12.57 -22.21 2.44
C PHE A 120 -12.11 -23.58 1.93
N GLY A 121 -10.83 -23.93 2.01
CA GLY A 121 -10.30 -25.20 1.50
C GLY A 121 -10.35 -25.31 -0.03
N LEU A 122 -10.54 -24.20 -0.74
CA LEU A 122 -10.59 -24.20 -2.20
C LEU A 122 -9.20 -24.42 -2.81
N PRO A 123 -9.08 -25.11 -3.94
CA PRO A 123 -7.82 -25.21 -4.64
C PRO A 123 -7.28 -23.80 -4.99
N TYR A 124 -5.98 -23.56 -4.75
CA TYR A 124 -5.31 -22.28 -4.96
C TYR A 124 -5.63 -21.62 -6.32
N TRP A 125 -5.57 -22.41 -7.41
CA TRP A 125 -5.83 -21.91 -8.75
C TRP A 125 -7.28 -21.44 -8.98
N VAL A 126 -8.27 -22.03 -8.25
CA VAL A 126 -9.67 -21.59 -8.29
C VAL A 126 -9.81 -20.22 -7.64
N GLY A 127 -9.14 -20.00 -6.52
CA GLY A 127 -9.09 -18.70 -5.86
C GLY A 127 -8.49 -17.60 -6.75
N CYS A 128 -7.38 -17.91 -7.42
CA CYS A 128 -6.76 -17.02 -8.41
C CYS A 128 -7.71 -16.69 -9.57
N ALA A 129 -8.38 -17.70 -10.14
CA ALA A 129 -9.31 -17.52 -11.24
C ALA A 129 -10.52 -16.67 -10.84
N LEU A 130 -11.09 -16.91 -9.67
CA LEU A 130 -12.19 -16.11 -9.14
C LEU A 130 -11.81 -14.63 -8.97
N PHE A 131 -10.60 -14.37 -8.46
CA PHE A 131 -10.10 -12.99 -8.34
C PHE A 131 -9.96 -12.32 -9.70
N ILE A 132 -9.35 -12.98 -10.68
CA ILE A 132 -9.14 -12.43 -12.03
C ILE A 132 -10.49 -12.13 -12.70
N VAL A 133 -11.43 -13.09 -12.67
CA VAL A 133 -12.77 -12.90 -13.24
C VAL A 133 -13.53 -11.78 -12.53
N GLY A 134 -13.49 -11.77 -11.20
CA GLY A 134 -14.11 -10.71 -10.39
C GLY A 134 -13.57 -9.32 -10.73
N MET A 135 -12.25 -9.18 -10.85
CA MET A 135 -11.60 -7.93 -11.24
C MET A 135 -11.95 -7.52 -12.68
N ALA A 136 -11.98 -8.48 -13.62
CA ALA A 136 -12.38 -8.20 -15.01
C ALA A 136 -13.82 -7.72 -15.07
N MET A 137 -14.75 -8.33 -14.32
CA MET A 137 -16.13 -7.87 -14.21
C MET A 137 -16.20 -6.46 -13.61
N LEU A 138 -15.50 -6.20 -12.50
CA LEU A 138 -15.48 -4.88 -11.88
C LEU A 138 -14.97 -3.79 -12.84
N LEU A 139 -13.92 -4.07 -13.58
CA LEU A 139 -13.36 -3.14 -14.57
C LEU A 139 -14.32 -2.89 -15.74
N SER A 140 -15.11 -3.90 -16.14
CA SER A 140 -16.10 -3.78 -17.21
C SER A 140 -17.23 -2.80 -16.88
N PHE A 141 -17.54 -2.60 -15.61
CA PHE A 141 -18.55 -1.64 -15.17
C PHE A 141 -18.07 -0.17 -15.14
N GLY A 142 -16.79 0.06 -15.37
CA GLY A 142 -16.19 1.38 -15.54
C GLY A 142 -16.06 2.22 -14.25
N LYS A 143 -15.69 3.49 -14.43
CA LYS A 143 -15.34 4.41 -13.33
C LYS A 143 -16.41 4.57 -12.23
N GLY A 144 -17.68 4.42 -12.57
CA GLY A 144 -18.78 4.61 -11.61
C GLY A 144 -18.82 3.57 -10.49
N ILE A 145 -18.35 2.35 -10.73
CA ILE A 145 -18.26 1.31 -9.71
C ILE A 145 -17.07 1.55 -8.79
N LEU A 146 -15.92 1.98 -9.32
CA LEU A 146 -14.74 2.35 -8.54
C LEU A 146 -15.05 3.47 -7.53
N GLU A 147 -15.82 4.48 -7.94
CA GLU A 147 -16.29 5.54 -7.03
C GLU A 147 -17.24 5.02 -5.95
N ARG A 148 -18.09 4.06 -6.28
CA ARG A 148 -18.99 3.42 -5.30
C ARG A 148 -18.21 2.54 -4.31
N LEU A 149 -17.28 1.73 -4.79
CA LEU A 149 -16.40 0.91 -3.96
C LEU A 149 -15.54 1.76 -3.03
N GLY A 150 -15.05 2.92 -3.49
CA GLY A 150 -14.35 3.88 -2.64
C GLY A 150 -15.19 4.35 -1.44
N LYS A 151 -16.49 4.47 -1.58
CA LYS A 151 -17.40 4.81 -0.47
C LYS A 151 -17.51 3.69 0.58
N PHE A 152 -17.39 2.44 0.17
CA PHE A 152 -17.34 1.30 1.09
C PHE A 152 -15.98 1.12 1.75
N GLY A 153 -14.92 1.71 1.20
CA GLY A 153 -13.59 1.68 1.78
C GLY A 153 -13.52 2.31 3.17
N ILE A 154 -14.27 3.41 3.41
CA ILE A 154 -14.28 4.10 4.71
C ILE A 154 -14.79 3.19 5.84
N PRO A 155 -16.00 2.60 5.75
CA PRO A 155 -16.48 1.69 6.79
C PRO A 155 -15.59 0.45 6.95
N LEU A 156 -15.03 -0.10 5.86
CA LEU A 156 -14.11 -1.23 5.94
C LEU A 156 -12.83 -0.87 6.74
N ILE A 157 -12.26 0.30 6.48
CA ILE A 157 -11.10 0.80 7.22
C ILE A 157 -11.46 1.02 8.70
N ALA A 158 -12.62 1.61 8.99
CA ALA A 158 -13.08 1.80 10.36
C ALA A 158 -13.28 0.48 11.11
N ILE A 159 -13.87 -0.52 10.46
CA ILE A 159 -14.01 -1.88 11.01
C ILE A 159 -12.63 -2.51 11.25
N PHE A 160 -11.71 -2.41 10.29
CA PHE A 160 -10.36 -2.94 10.43
C PHE A 160 -9.63 -2.33 11.63
N PHE A 161 -9.63 -0.99 11.77
CA PHE A 161 -9.02 -0.33 12.91
C PHE A 161 -9.70 -0.72 14.23
N THR A 162 -11.02 -0.85 14.25
CA THR A 162 -11.75 -1.29 15.45
C THR A 162 -11.32 -2.69 15.88
N ILE A 163 -11.21 -3.63 14.93
CA ILE A 163 -10.72 -4.99 15.19
C ILE A 163 -9.29 -4.96 15.72
N CYS A 164 -8.40 -4.17 15.11
CA CYS A 164 -7.02 -4.00 15.57
C CYS A 164 -6.96 -3.45 17.00
N PHE A 165 -7.74 -2.42 17.32
CA PHE A 165 -7.78 -1.83 18.67
C PHE A 165 -8.30 -2.83 19.70
N ILE A 166 -9.35 -3.59 19.39
CA ILE A 166 -9.87 -4.64 20.26
C ILE A 166 -8.81 -5.73 20.48
N ALA A 167 -8.16 -6.19 19.40
CA ALA A 167 -7.12 -7.21 19.47
C ALA A 167 -5.92 -6.77 20.31
N ILE A 168 -5.46 -5.53 20.15
CA ILE A 168 -4.38 -4.94 20.95
C ILE A 168 -4.81 -4.81 22.42
N GLY A 169 -6.02 -4.32 22.67
CA GLY A 169 -6.54 -4.14 24.03
C GLY A 169 -6.71 -5.47 24.78
N SER A 170 -7.26 -6.50 24.12
CA SER A 170 -7.47 -7.81 24.74
C SER A 170 -6.16 -8.58 24.99
N ASN A 171 -5.09 -8.29 24.23
CA ASN A 171 -3.79 -8.93 24.36
C ASN A 171 -2.72 -8.03 24.97
N SER A 172 -3.11 -6.94 25.66
CA SER A 172 -2.17 -5.92 26.14
C SER A 172 -1.10 -6.46 27.10
N SER A 173 -1.43 -7.39 27.98
CA SER A 173 -0.47 -8.05 28.88
C SER A 173 0.51 -8.94 28.12
N HIS A 174 0.01 -9.79 27.21
CA HIS A 174 0.86 -10.59 26.34
C HIS A 174 1.75 -9.75 25.43
N LEU A 175 1.24 -8.61 24.96
CA LEU A 175 2.01 -7.71 24.12
C LEU A 175 3.21 -7.15 24.88
N ALA A 176 3.02 -6.71 26.13
CA ALA A 176 4.08 -6.18 26.97
C ALA A 176 5.18 -7.20 27.24
N ASP A 177 4.80 -8.45 27.56
CA ASP A 177 5.74 -9.55 27.78
C ASP A 177 6.49 -9.94 26.50
N THR A 178 5.78 -10.03 25.39
CA THR A 178 6.39 -10.34 24.08
C THR A 178 7.37 -9.24 23.66
N MET A 179 7.01 -7.97 23.89
CA MET A 179 7.88 -6.83 23.61
C MET A 179 9.12 -6.80 24.52
N ALA A 180 8.97 -7.20 25.78
CA ALA A 180 10.10 -7.28 26.71
C ALA A 180 11.10 -8.37 26.27
N GLN A 181 10.61 -9.48 25.74
CA GLN A 181 11.38 -10.64 25.30
C GLN A 181 11.80 -10.61 23.84
N ALA A 182 11.30 -9.64 23.05
CA ALA A 182 11.57 -9.54 21.62
C ALA A 182 13.07 -9.34 21.37
N GLN A 183 13.71 -10.40 20.88
CA GLN A 183 15.09 -10.37 20.40
C GLN A 183 15.11 -10.30 18.88
N PRO A 184 16.07 -9.58 18.29
CA PRO A 184 16.21 -9.55 16.84
C PRO A 184 16.60 -10.92 16.31
N VAL A 185 15.88 -11.41 15.30
CA VAL A 185 16.29 -12.61 14.54
C VAL A 185 17.46 -12.27 13.63
N THR A 186 17.52 -11.02 13.19
CA THR A 186 18.60 -10.49 12.37
C THR A 186 19.23 -9.31 13.09
N GLU A 187 20.50 -9.47 13.52
CA GLU A 187 21.24 -8.35 14.08
C GLU A 187 21.56 -7.33 12.99
N ILE A 188 21.13 -6.11 13.20
CA ILE A 188 21.39 -5.02 12.28
C ILE A 188 21.75 -3.76 13.06
N SER A 189 22.77 -3.05 12.59
CA SER A 189 23.10 -1.74 13.14
C SER A 189 22.02 -0.70 12.78
N LEU A 190 21.81 0.29 13.64
CA LEU A 190 20.82 1.34 13.41
C LEU A 190 20.97 2.02 12.04
N PRO A 191 22.18 2.38 11.55
CA PRO A 191 22.35 2.95 10.21
C PRO A 191 21.89 2.01 9.09
N ALA A 192 22.23 0.72 9.17
CA ALA A 192 21.83 -0.25 8.17
C ALA A 192 20.31 -0.55 8.22
N PHE A 193 19.69 -0.45 9.39
CA PHE A 193 18.23 -0.52 9.53
C PHE A 193 17.55 0.66 8.85
N ILE A 194 18.03 1.89 9.10
CA ILE A 194 17.50 3.09 8.43
C ILE A 194 17.64 2.97 6.91
N GLN A 195 18.79 2.50 6.42
CA GLN A 195 18.99 2.28 4.98
C GLN A 195 18.02 1.28 4.36
N ARG A 196 17.52 0.29 5.12
CA ARG A 196 16.50 -0.66 4.65
C ARG A 196 15.08 -0.11 4.69
N CYS A 197 14.83 0.98 5.40
CA CYS A 197 13.54 1.67 5.43
C CYS A 197 13.31 2.54 4.18
N PHE A 198 14.35 2.80 3.37
CA PHE A 198 14.30 3.48 2.08
C PHE A 198 14.24 2.46 0.94
#